data_3ae9f495bbc83d22772dc541e0c5d13f
#
_entry.id   3ae9f495bbc83d22772dc541e0c5d13f
#
_cell.length_a   1.000
_cell.length_b   1.000
_cell.length_c   1.000
_cell.angle_alpha   90.00
_cell.angle_beta   90.00
_cell.angle_gamma   90.00
#
_symmetry.space_group_name_H-M   'P 1'
#
loop_
_entity.id
_entity.type
_entity.pdbx_description
1 polymer ?
#
loop_
_entity_poly.entity_id
_entity_poly.type
_entity_poly.pdbx_seq_one_letter_code
_entity_poly.pdbx_strand_id
1 'polypeptide(L)'
;MKNIIFFGDSLTAGHGLPAANSFPSLLQQRLDQESLPYKTYNYGVSGETSAGGRQRLAAVLTRHPIDVFVLALGANDGIRGIPVRETTQNLQFIVDAVRRQYPQGQLVLAGLEFPFDLGPLGGHRLAHYATEFKALFRTLADKNSLPFVPFLLQGVLGRRELNLADGVHPNAAGQRILAENVWQVLGPLLQQAVSS
;
A
#
# COMPACT_ATOMS: atom_id res chain seq x y z
N MET A 1 -17.96 -15.55 0.42
CA MET A 1 -17.41 -14.19 0.61
C MET A 1 -15.92 -14.26 0.33
N LYS A 2 -15.41 -13.41 -0.54
CA LYS A 2 -14.00 -13.33 -0.92
C LYS A 2 -13.23 -12.41 0.03
N ASN A 3 -11.94 -12.62 0.24
CA ASN A 3 -11.14 -11.88 1.21
C ASN A 3 -10.13 -10.96 0.54
N ILE A 4 -10.07 -9.72 1.01
CA ILE A 4 -9.08 -8.71 0.62
C ILE A 4 -8.15 -8.46 1.80
N ILE A 5 -6.88 -8.72 1.63
CA ILE A 5 -5.85 -8.47 2.64
C ILE A 5 -5.14 -7.16 2.30
N PHE A 6 -5.18 -6.19 3.21
CA PHE A 6 -4.38 -4.97 3.13
C PHE A 6 -3.13 -5.14 3.99
N PHE A 7 -1.99 -5.27 3.37
CA PHE A 7 -0.70 -5.52 4.01
C PHE A 7 0.21 -4.31 3.85
N GLY A 8 0.47 -3.60 4.95
CA GLY A 8 1.15 -2.32 4.88
C GLY A 8 1.67 -1.82 6.23
N ASP A 9 2.03 -0.56 6.24
CA ASP A 9 2.57 0.16 7.41
C ASP A 9 1.52 1.03 8.11
N SER A 10 1.94 2.19 8.67
CA SER A 10 1.09 3.14 9.37
C SER A 10 -0.01 3.75 8.49
N LEU A 11 0.23 3.90 7.19
CA LEU A 11 -0.77 4.43 6.25
C LEU A 11 -1.95 3.45 6.15
N THR A 12 -1.66 2.16 6.08
CA THR A 12 -2.65 1.08 6.05
C THR A 12 -3.32 0.89 7.40
N ALA A 13 -2.55 0.94 8.49
CA ALA A 13 -3.09 0.83 9.85
C ALA A 13 -4.10 1.93 10.19
N GLY A 14 -4.00 3.11 9.57
CA GLY A 14 -4.75 4.30 9.95
C GLY A 14 -4.21 4.91 11.23
N HIS A 15 -2.87 5.08 11.30
CA HIS A 15 -2.16 5.58 12.48
C HIS A 15 -2.81 6.83 13.08
N GLY A 16 -3.00 6.83 14.41
CA GLY A 16 -3.57 7.94 15.15
C GLY A 16 -5.09 8.11 15.00
N LEU A 17 -5.77 7.20 14.30
CA LEU A 17 -7.21 7.25 14.07
C LEU A 17 -7.94 6.02 14.63
N PRO A 18 -9.24 6.13 14.94
CA PRO A 18 -10.08 4.95 15.16
C PRO A 18 -10.02 4.00 13.95
N ALA A 19 -10.01 2.70 14.18
CA ALA A 19 -9.87 1.67 13.13
C ALA A 19 -10.88 1.82 11.99
N ALA A 20 -12.11 2.28 12.28
CA ALA A 20 -13.16 2.53 11.29
C ALA A 20 -12.81 3.61 10.27
N ASN A 21 -11.84 4.48 10.57
CA ASN A 21 -11.41 5.58 9.70
C ASN A 21 -10.17 5.23 8.85
N SER A 22 -9.60 4.03 8.97
CA SER A 22 -8.54 3.57 8.08
C SER A 22 -9.07 3.33 6.67
N PHE A 23 -8.25 3.57 5.64
CA PHE A 23 -8.72 3.37 4.26
C PHE A 23 -9.19 1.93 3.96
N PRO A 24 -8.63 0.85 4.55
CA PRO A 24 -9.19 -0.48 4.39
C PRO A 24 -10.61 -0.62 4.95
N SER A 25 -10.90 0.03 6.09
CA SER A 25 -12.24 0.02 6.69
C SER A 25 -13.23 0.88 5.88
N LEU A 26 -12.78 1.99 5.32
CA LEU A 26 -13.59 2.81 4.41
C LEU A 26 -13.91 2.06 3.11
N LEU A 27 -12.96 1.27 2.60
CA LEU A 27 -13.19 0.38 1.46
C LEU A 27 -14.19 -0.73 1.80
N GLN A 28 -14.17 -1.29 3.03
CA GLN A 28 -15.21 -2.23 3.46
C GLN A 28 -16.60 -1.58 3.42
N GLN A 29 -16.74 -0.38 3.95
CA GLN A 29 -18.02 0.34 3.90
C GLN A 29 -18.52 0.53 2.46
N ARG A 30 -17.63 0.83 1.53
CA ARG A 30 -17.96 0.96 0.11
C ARG A 30 -18.37 -0.38 -0.51
N LEU A 31 -17.64 -1.45 -0.22
CA LEU A 31 -17.99 -2.81 -0.67
C LEU A 31 -19.39 -3.22 -0.20
N ASP A 32 -19.71 -2.92 1.05
CA ASP A 32 -21.04 -3.20 1.64
C ASP A 32 -22.13 -2.39 0.94
N GLN A 33 -21.89 -1.10 0.68
CA GLN A 33 -22.83 -0.22 -0.04
C GLN A 33 -23.08 -0.68 -1.49
N GLU A 34 -22.03 -1.16 -2.17
CA GLU A 34 -22.12 -1.68 -3.54
C GLU A 34 -22.53 -3.18 -3.57
N SER A 35 -22.86 -3.78 -2.41
CA SER A 35 -23.25 -5.19 -2.27
C SER A 35 -22.24 -6.17 -2.89
N LEU A 36 -20.95 -5.82 -2.89
CA LEU A 36 -19.87 -6.68 -3.38
C LEU A 36 -19.49 -7.71 -2.31
N PRO A 37 -19.40 -9.02 -2.65
CA PRO A 37 -19.23 -10.10 -1.67
C PRO A 37 -17.79 -10.26 -1.18
N TYR A 38 -17.18 -9.15 -0.73
CA TYR A 38 -15.80 -9.12 -0.24
C TYR A 38 -15.72 -8.68 1.22
N LYS A 39 -14.74 -9.21 1.93
CA LYS A 39 -14.38 -8.81 3.30
C LYS A 39 -12.94 -8.33 3.35
N THR A 40 -12.72 -7.15 3.94
CA THR A 40 -11.39 -6.58 4.11
C THR A 40 -10.76 -6.97 5.44
N TYR A 41 -9.45 -7.18 5.43
CA TYR A 41 -8.63 -7.41 6.62
C TYR A 41 -7.45 -6.45 6.59
N ASN A 42 -7.36 -5.63 7.64
CA ASN A 42 -6.28 -4.65 7.78
C ASN A 42 -5.11 -5.27 8.56
N TYR A 43 -4.00 -5.48 7.85
CA TYR A 43 -2.72 -5.93 8.40
C TYR A 43 -1.66 -4.83 8.30
N GLY A 44 -2.04 -3.57 8.51
CA GLY A 44 -1.12 -2.46 8.66
C GLY A 44 -0.42 -2.49 10.03
N VAL A 45 0.88 -2.24 10.05
CA VAL A 45 1.69 -2.12 11.28
C VAL A 45 2.49 -0.83 11.24
N SER A 46 2.20 0.09 12.17
CA SER A 46 2.87 1.40 12.20
C SER A 46 4.38 1.28 12.36
N GLY A 47 5.12 2.05 11.55
CA GLY A 47 6.59 2.06 11.56
C GLY A 47 7.25 0.89 10.84
N GLU A 48 6.47 -0.01 10.21
CA GLU A 48 7.01 -1.19 9.57
C GLU A 48 7.74 -0.90 8.26
N THR A 49 8.91 -1.51 8.10
CA THR A 49 9.67 -1.52 6.85
C THR A 49 9.32 -2.73 5.99
N SER A 50 9.79 -2.75 4.74
CA SER A 50 9.65 -3.92 3.87
C SER A 50 10.25 -5.19 4.48
N ALA A 51 11.36 -5.07 5.22
CA ALA A 51 11.99 -6.18 5.94
C ALA A 51 11.10 -6.72 7.07
N GLY A 52 10.46 -5.84 7.86
CA GLY A 52 9.50 -6.22 8.89
C GLY A 52 8.29 -6.96 8.30
N GLY A 53 7.72 -6.41 7.23
CA GLY A 53 6.64 -7.07 6.50
C GLY A 53 7.04 -8.45 5.99
N ARG A 54 8.23 -8.60 5.41
CA ARG A 54 8.75 -9.90 4.99
C ARG A 54 8.82 -10.91 6.13
N GLN A 55 9.25 -10.49 7.32
CA GLN A 55 9.37 -11.38 8.49
C GLN A 55 8.01 -11.91 8.98
N ARG A 56 6.97 -11.08 9.01
CA ARG A 56 5.64 -11.50 9.50
C ARG A 56 4.73 -12.09 8.43
N LEU A 57 5.12 -12.04 7.15
CA LEU A 57 4.26 -12.44 6.03
C LEU A 57 3.68 -13.84 6.20
N ALA A 58 4.51 -14.83 6.57
CA ALA A 58 4.07 -16.22 6.70
C ALA A 58 2.90 -16.36 7.69
N ALA A 59 2.94 -15.65 8.81
CA ALA A 59 1.86 -15.66 9.80
C ALA A 59 0.56 -15.01 9.27
N VAL A 60 0.66 -14.03 8.37
CA VAL A 60 -0.51 -13.39 7.75
C VAL A 60 -1.13 -14.29 6.69
N LEU A 61 -0.30 -14.93 5.87
CA LEU A 61 -0.76 -15.81 4.78
C LEU A 61 -1.54 -17.04 5.27
N THR A 62 -1.41 -17.42 6.53
CA THR A 62 -2.12 -18.57 7.11
C THR A 62 -3.44 -18.21 7.79
N ARG A 63 -3.75 -16.91 7.97
CA ARG A 63 -4.93 -16.49 8.74
C ARG A 63 -6.24 -16.56 7.97
N HIS A 64 -6.20 -16.24 6.69
CA HIS A 64 -7.38 -16.23 5.83
C HIS A 64 -7.00 -16.70 4.43
N PRO A 65 -7.90 -17.39 3.70
CA PRO A 65 -7.77 -17.52 2.26
C PRO A 65 -7.67 -16.13 1.62
N ILE A 66 -6.84 -15.97 0.58
CA ILE A 66 -6.57 -14.66 -0.04
C ILE A 66 -7.08 -14.68 -1.47
N ASP A 67 -8.10 -13.89 -1.74
CA ASP A 67 -8.59 -13.63 -3.10
C ASP A 67 -7.92 -12.39 -3.69
N VAL A 68 -7.66 -11.38 -2.84
CA VAL A 68 -6.94 -10.16 -3.23
C VAL A 68 -5.95 -9.78 -2.13
N PHE A 69 -4.73 -9.44 -2.52
CA PHE A 69 -3.67 -8.95 -1.62
C PHE A 69 -3.21 -7.58 -2.08
N VAL A 70 -3.42 -6.56 -1.26
CA VAL A 70 -2.97 -5.19 -1.50
C VAL A 70 -1.70 -4.94 -0.70
N LEU A 71 -0.57 -4.80 -1.39
CA LEU A 71 0.74 -4.54 -0.80
C LEU A 71 1.02 -3.04 -0.79
N ALA A 72 1.15 -2.44 0.40
CA ALA A 72 1.40 -1.02 0.63
C ALA A 72 2.51 -0.82 1.67
N LEU A 73 3.74 -1.21 1.34
CA LEU A 73 4.93 -1.11 2.19
C LEU A 73 6.05 -0.38 1.47
N GLY A 74 6.95 0.20 2.25
CA GLY A 74 8.18 0.84 1.78
C GLY A 74 8.33 2.31 2.18
N ALA A 75 7.28 2.96 2.71
CA ALA A 75 7.37 4.35 3.17
C ALA A 75 8.50 4.52 4.22
N ASN A 76 8.54 3.63 5.20
CA ASN A 76 9.55 3.66 6.25
C ASN A 76 10.95 3.33 5.73
N ASP A 77 11.06 2.54 4.67
CA ASP A 77 12.34 2.28 3.99
C ASP A 77 12.88 3.57 3.38
N GLY A 78 12.04 4.30 2.63
CA GLY A 78 12.40 5.58 2.04
C GLY A 78 12.78 6.63 3.07
N ILE A 79 11.99 6.79 4.13
CA ILE A 79 12.25 7.75 5.21
C ILE A 79 13.56 7.44 5.95
N ARG A 80 13.90 6.16 6.12
CA ARG A 80 15.12 5.72 6.80
C ARG A 80 16.34 5.59 5.89
N GLY A 81 16.19 5.89 4.60
CA GLY A 81 17.28 5.78 3.63
C GLY A 81 17.79 4.35 3.43
N ILE A 82 16.92 3.34 3.60
CA ILE A 82 17.27 1.94 3.35
C ILE A 82 17.60 1.78 1.87
N PRO A 83 18.67 1.05 1.52
CA PRO A 83 19.07 0.88 0.13
C PRO A 83 17.91 0.37 -0.74
N VAL A 84 17.67 1.02 -1.88
CA VAL A 84 16.57 0.70 -2.81
C VAL A 84 16.56 -0.78 -3.19
N ARG A 85 17.78 -1.37 -3.37
CA ARG A 85 17.94 -2.79 -3.66
C ARG A 85 17.33 -3.69 -2.57
N GLU A 86 17.53 -3.35 -1.29
CA GLU A 86 17.02 -4.15 -0.17
C GLU A 86 15.49 -4.06 -0.12
N THR A 87 14.93 -2.86 -0.24
CA THR A 87 13.49 -2.64 -0.32
C THR A 87 12.88 -3.45 -1.48
N THR A 88 13.50 -3.37 -2.67
CA THR A 88 13.05 -4.11 -3.85
C THR A 88 13.06 -5.61 -3.62
N GLN A 89 14.13 -6.15 -3.02
CA GLN A 89 14.25 -7.58 -2.73
C GLN A 89 13.18 -8.06 -1.74
N ASN A 90 12.91 -7.27 -0.70
CA ASN A 90 11.90 -7.62 0.29
C ASN A 90 10.48 -7.59 -0.31
N LEU A 91 10.14 -6.55 -1.09
CA LEU A 91 8.84 -6.45 -1.75
C LEU A 91 8.66 -7.56 -2.79
N GLN A 92 9.71 -7.87 -3.60
CA GLN A 92 9.66 -8.99 -4.55
C GLN A 92 9.45 -10.33 -3.82
N PHE A 93 10.14 -10.55 -2.69
CA PHE A 93 9.93 -11.75 -1.88
C PHE A 93 8.46 -11.88 -1.42
N ILE A 94 7.85 -10.77 -1.00
CA ILE A 94 6.43 -10.76 -0.58
C ILE A 94 5.53 -11.14 -1.77
N VAL A 95 5.74 -10.53 -2.93
CA VAL A 95 5.01 -10.83 -4.16
C VAL A 95 5.11 -12.32 -4.52
N ASP A 96 6.33 -12.86 -4.53
CA ASP A 96 6.59 -14.25 -4.88
C ASP A 96 5.95 -15.24 -3.90
N ALA A 97 6.00 -14.93 -2.60
CA ALA A 97 5.42 -15.77 -1.56
C ALA A 97 3.88 -15.80 -1.64
N VAL A 98 3.25 -14.64 -1.85
CA VAL A 98 1.79 -14.54 -2.04
C VAL A 98 1.36 -15.34 -3.27
N ARG A 99 2.02 -15.15 -4.41
CA ARG A 99 1.70 -15.87 -5.65
C ARG A 99 1.88 -17.38 -5.55
N ARG A 100 2.92 -17.80 -4.83
CA ARG A 100 3.17 -19.24 -4.62
C ARG A 100 2.06 -19.90 -3.80
N GLN A 101 1.59 -19.23 -2.77
CA GLN A 101 0.57 -19.78 -1.87
C GLN A 101 -0.84 -19.60 -2.42
N TYR A 102 -1.09 -18.50 -3.14
CA TYR A 102 -2.38 -18.14 -3.70
C TYR A 102 -2.25 -17.82 -5.20
N PRO A 103 -2.01 -18.82 -6.06
CA PRO A 103 -1.75 -18.60 -7.49
C PRO A 103 -2.94 -18.01 -8.25
N GLN A 104 -4.16 -18.16 -7.73
CA GLN A 104 -5.37 -17.56 -8.28
C GLN A 104 -5.73 -16.20 -7.61
N GLY A 105 -5.04 -15.83 -6.55
CA GLY A 105 -5.24 -14.57 -5.85
C GLY A 105 -4.69 -13.40 -6.67
N GLN A 106 -5.43 -12.31 -6.71
CA GLN A 106 -4.97 -11.08 -7.32
C GLN A 106 -4.06 -10.31 -6.36
N LEU A 107 -2.98 -9.74 -6.87
CA LEU A 107 -2.08 -8.91 -6.09
C LEU A 107 -2.06 -7.49 -6.68
N VAL A 108 -2.35 -6.49 -5.84
CA VAL A 108 -2.30 -5.07 -6.18
C VAL A 108 -1.12 -4.44 -5.44
N LEU A 109 -0.30 -3.67 -6.13
CA LEU A 109 0.77 -2.90 -5.51
C LEU A 109 0.36 -1.44 -5.36
N ALA A 110 0.46 -0.90 -4.14
CA ALA A 110 0.31 0.52 -3.88
C ALA A 110 1.69 1.17 -3.80
N GLY A 111 1.98 2.05 -4.75
CA GLY A 111 3.24 2.78 -4.85
C GLY A 111 3.32 3.98 -3.92
N LEU A 112 4.53 4.40 -3.68
CA LEU A 112 4.88 5.55 -2.86
C LEU A 112 5.84 6.44 -3.65
N GLU A 113 5.31 7.12 -4.65
CA GLU A 113 6.07 8.11 -5.40
C GLU A 113 6.24 9.38 -4.54
N PHE A 114 7.16 9.31 -3.57
CA PHE A 114 7.50 10.51 -2.80
C PHE A 114 7.99 11.61 -3.75
N PRO A 115 7.35 12.76 -3.78
CA PRO A 115 7.86 13.92 -4.48
C PRO A 115 8.96 14.58 -3.63
N PHE A 116 10.04 13.86 -3.33
CA PHE A 116 11.22 14.50 -2.79
C PHE A 116 11.95 15.23 -3.91
N ASP A 117 11.45 16.40 -4.23
CA ASP A 117 12.32 17.44 -4.74
C ASP A 117 12.96 18.11 -3.52
N LEU A 118 14.11 17.58 -3.12
CA LEU A 118 14.90 18.17 -2.04
C LEU A 118 15.60 19.44 -2.47
N GLY A 119 15.33 19.88 -3.71
CA GLY A 119 15.90 21.09 -4.26
C GLY A 119 17.44 21.10 -4.21
N PRO A 120 18.06 22.27 -4.31
CA PRO A 120 19.52 22.43 -4.25
C PRO A 120 20.16 21.98 -2.94
N LEU A 121 19.38 21.88 -1.85
CA LEU A 121 19.86 21.54 -0.51
C LEU A 121 20.07 20.02 -0.30
N GLY A 122 19.46 19.16 -1.11
CA GLY A 122 19.52 17.70 -0.93
C GLY A 122 20.79 17.03 -1.43
N GLY A 123 21.57 17.70 -2.23
CA GLY A 123 22.77 17.15 -2.88
C GLY A 123 22.47 16.01 -3.87
N HIS A 124 23.43 15.73 -4.77
CA HIS A 124 23.29 14.73 -5.84
C HIS A 124 22.94 13.32 -5.36
N ARG A 125 23.46 12.90 -4.22
CA ARG A 125 23.24 11.54 -3.68
C ARG A 125 21.79 11.32 -3.24
N LEU A 126 21.18 12.32 -2.60
CA LEU A 126 19.82 12.21 -2.09
C LEU A 126 18.81 12.32 -3.22
N ALA A 127 19.08 13.18 -4.23
CA ALA A 127 18.27 13.27 -5.45
C ALA A 127 18.30 11.94 -6.23
N HIS A 128 19.47 11.31 -6.34
CA HIS A 128 19.61 10.02 -6.99
C HIS A 128 18.81 8.94 -6.26
N TYR A 129 18.96 8.83 -4.93
CA TYR A 129 18.19 7.90 -4.11
C TYR A 129 16.67 8.10 -4.27
N ALA A 130 16.19 9.33 -4.21
CA ALA A 130 14.77 9.63 -4.38
C ALA A 130 14.23 9.18 -5.75
N THR A 131 15.04 9.40 -6.82
CA THR A 131 14.69 8.96 -8.18
C THR A 131 14.62 7.44 -8.28
N GLU A 132 15.61 6.73 -7.75
CA GLU A 132 15.61 5.27 -7.75
C GLU A 132 14.48 4.69 -6.90
N PHE A 133 14.23 5.29 -5.73
CA PHE A 133 13.17 4.87 -4.83
C PHE A 133 11.79 5.06 -5.45
N LYS A 134 11.57 6.17 -6.13
CA LYS A 134 10.35 6.42 -6.89
C LYS A 134 10.14 5.38 -8.00
N ALA A 135 11.19 5.05 -8.74
CA ALA A 135 11.13 4.13 -9.87
C ALA A 135 10.91 2.66 -9.44
N LEU A 136 11.31 2.29 -8.23
CA LEU A 136 11.25 0.89 -7.78
C LEU A 136 9.84 0.30 -7.82
N PHE A 137 8.81 1.06 -7.40
CA PHE A 137 7.44 0.55 -7.32
C PHE A 137 6.88 0.27 -8.72
N ARG A 138 7.07 1.20 -9.66
CA ARG A 138 6.65 0.99 -11.05
C ARG A 138 7.40 -0.18 -11.67
N THR A 139 8.72 -0.24 -11.51
CA THR A 139 9.53 -1.35 -12.01
C THR A 139 9.08 -2.68 -11.44
N LEU A 140 8.75 -2.72 -10.15
CA LEU A 140 8.23 -3.94 -9.50
C LEU A 140 6.85 -4.33 -10.05
N ALA A 141 5.95 -3.36 -10.23
CA ALA A 141 4.63 -3.57 -10.80
C ALA A 141 4.72 -4.11 -12.23
N ASP A 142 5.50 -3.46 -13.10
CA ASP A 142 5.67 -3.83 -14.50
C ASP A 142 6.30 -5.22 -14.65
N LYS A 143 7.39 -5.48 -13.91
CA LYS A 143 8.08 -6.78 -13.90
C LYS A 143 7.15 -7.93 -13.53
N ASN A 144 6.21 -7.66 -12.62
CA ASN A 144 5.30 -8.68 -12.11
C ASN A 144 3.89 -8.58 -12.73
N SER A 145 3.64 -7.68 -13.69
CA SER A 145 2.34 -7.42 -14.28
C SER A 145 1.25 -7.24 -13.22
N LEU A 146 1.54 -6.37 -12.22
CA LEU A 146 0.62 -6.08 -11.13
C LEU A 146 -0.27 -4.88 -11.44
N PRO A 147 -1.58 -4.94 -11.16
CA PRO A 147 -2.38 -3.74 -10.98
C PRO A 147 -1.69 -2.79 -9.99
N PHE A 148 -1.59 -1.53 -10.37
CA PHE A 148 -0.72 -0.59 -9.68
C PHE A 148 -1.43 0.71 -9.31
N VAL A 149 -1.43 1.07 -8.03
CA VAL A 149 -1.79 2.39 -7.52
C VAL A 149 -0.51 3.22 -7.53
N PRO A 150 -0.32 4.18 -8.45
CA PRO A 150 0.97 4.85 -8.63
C PRO A 150 1.46 5.57 -7.39
N PHE A 151 0.53 6.27 -6.72
CA PHE A 151 0.85 7.02 -5.52
C PHE A 151 -0.30 6.97 -4.51
N LEU A 152 -0.13 6.18 -3.46
CA LEU A 152 -1.14 6.02 -2.40
C LEU A 152 -1.54 7.36 -1.76
N LEU A 153 -0.57 8.28 -1.56
CA LEU A 153 -0.77 9.60 -0.96
C LEU A 153 -1.12 10.70 -1.96
N GLN A 154 -1.54 10.34 -3.18
CA GLN A 154 -1.96 11.31 -4.18
C GLN A 154 -3.05 12.23 -3.63
N GLY A 155 -2.82 13.54 -3.72
CA GLY A 155 -3.74 14.57 -3.22
C GLY A 155 -3.73 14.79 -1.71
N VAL A 156 -2.90 14.06 -0.94
CA VAL A 156 -2.81 14.16 0.53
C VAL A 156 -1.44 14.64 1.00
N LEU A 157 -0.36 14.15 0.37
CA LEU A 157 0.99 14.51 0.77
C LEU A 157 1.21 16.02 0.72
N GLY A 158 1.78 16.58 1.79
CA GLY A 158 2.08 18.01 1.92
C GLY A 158 0.88 18.92 2.22
N ARG A 159 -0.33 18.37 2.28
CA ARG A 159 -1.53 19.14 2.63
C ARG A 159 -1.80 19.05 4.12
N ARG A 160 -1.54 20.14 4.81
CA ARG A 160 -1.65 20.22 6.27
C ARG A 160 -3.05 19.89 6.78
N GLU A 161 -4.09 20.30 6.06
CA GLU A 161 -5.50 20.06 6.38
C GLU A 161 -5.95 18.60 6.21
N LEU A 162 -5.15 17.77 5.53
CA LEU A 162 -5.42 16.34 5.28
C LEU A 162 -4.53 15.41 6.09
N ASN A 163 -3.64 15.97 6.91
CA ASN A 163 -2.71 15.20 7.72
C ASN A 163 -2.92 15.51 9.22
N LEU A 164 -2.44 14.61 10.07
CA LEU A 164 -2.33 14.81 11.51
C LEU A 164 -1.31 15.92 11.83
N ALA A 165 -1.19 16.28 13.09
CA ALA A 165 -0.27 17.31 13.53
C ALA A 165 1.20 17.04 13.20
N ASP A 166 1.56 15.77 12.98
CA ASP A 166 2.91 15.37 12.55
C ASP A 166 3.22 15.70 11.08
N GLY A 167 2.21 16.08 10.30
CA GLY A 167 2.36 16.43 8.89
C GLY A 167 2.66 15.24 7.95
N VAL A 168 2.69 14.02 8.47
CA VAL A 168 3.08 12.80 7.76
C VAL A 168 1.91 11.85 7.57
N HIS A 169 1.15 11.60 8.64
CA HIS A 169 0.06 10.64 8.63
C HIS A 169 -1.26 11.30 8.23
N PRO A 170 -2.00 10.73 7.27
CA PRO A 170 -3.30 11.24 6.88
C PRO A 170 -4.30 11.25 8.05
N ASN A 171 -5.05 12.34 8.21
CA ASN A 171 -6.20 12.39 9.09
C ASN A 171 -7.41 11.67 8.45
N ALA A 172 -8.59 11.70 9.09
CA ALA A 172 -9.77 11.00 8.59
C ALA A 172 -10.19 11.47 7.17
N ALA A 173 -9.99 12.74 6.83
CA ALA A 173 -10.25 13.25 5.47
C ALA A 173 -9.20 12.75 4.48
N GLY A 174 -7.93 12.73 4.86
CA GLY A 174 -6.85 12.16 4.08
C GLY A 174 -7.05 10.66 3.81
N GLN A 175 -7.47 9.89 4.82
CA GLN A 175 -7.75 8.45 4.65
C GLN A 175 -8.89 8.17 3.64
N ARG A 176 -9.88 9.05 3.52
CA ARG A 176 -10.91 8.93 2.48
C ARG A 176 -10.31 9.09 1.08
N ILE A 177 -9.35 9.98 0.92
CA ILE A 177 -8.65 10.16 -0.37
C ILE A 177 -7.78 8.93 -0.67
N LEU A 178 -7.09 8.36 0.32
CA LEU A 178 -6.36 7.10 0.14
C LEU A 178 -7.30 5.96 -0.30
N ALA A 179 -8.47 5.86 0.33
CA ALA A 179 -9.48 4.87 -0.08
C ALA A 179 -9.88 5.05 -1.55
N GLU A 180 -10.11 6.29 -2.00
CA GLU A 180 -10.44 6.58 -3.40
C GLU A 180 -9.28 6.24 -4.34
N ASN A 181 -8.04 6.61 -4.00
CA ASN A 181 -6.86 6.28 -4.80
C ASN A 181 -6.69 4.76 -5.01
N VAL A 182 -6.95 3.97 -3.97
CA VAL A 182 -6.93 2.50 -4.06
C VAL A 182 -8.12 1.99 -4.85
N TRP A 183 -9.32 2.57 -4.66
CA TRP A 183 -10.53 2.13 -5.32
C TRP A 183 -10.48 2.28 -6.84
N GLN A 184 -9.83 3.31 -7.35
CA GLN A 184 -9.67 3.51 -8.80
C GLN A 184 -9.02 2.30 -9.50
N VAL A 185 -8.17 1.56 -8.79
CA VAL A 185 -7.52 0.35 -9.31
C VAL A 185 -8.26 -0.91 -8.86
N LEU A 186 -8.64 -0.98 -7.59
CA LEU A 186 -9.23 -2.16 -6.98
C LEU A 186 -10.67 -2.40 -7.44
N GLY A 187 -11.51 -1.34 -7.50
CA GLY A 187 -12.93 -1.44 -7.84
C GLY A 187 -13.22 -2.17 -9.15
N PRO A 188 -12.61 -1.76 -10.28
CA PRO A 188 -12.79 -2.46 -11.56
C PRO A 188 -12.40 -3.94 -11.51
N LEU A 189 -11.33 -4.31 -10.78
CA LEU A 189 -10.89 -5.69 -10.63
C LEU A 189 -11.93 -6.55 -9.90
N LEU A 190 -12.51 -5.99 -8.83
CA LEU A 190 -13.51 -6.70 -8.02
C LEU A 190 -14.83 -6.89 -8.78
N GLN A 191 -15.27 -5.86 -9.52
CA GLN A 191 -16.49 -5.89 -10.31
C GLN A 191 -16.41 -6.90 -11.46
N GLN A 192 -15.27 -6.96 -12.17
CA GLN A 192 -15.05 -7.96 -13.21
C GLN A 192 -15.10 -9.39 -12.65
N ALA A 193 -14.50 -9.63 -11.49
CA ALA A 193 -14.45 -10.95 -10.85
C ALA A 193 -15.80 -11.44 -10.29
N VAL A 194 -16.82 -10.59 -10.21
CA VAL A 194 -18.19 -10.95 -9.81
C VAL A 194 -19.07 -11.20 -11.03
N SER A 195 -18.71 -10.61 -12.18
CA SER A 195 -19.45 -10.75 -13.45
C SER A 195 -19.02 -11.98 -14.29
N SER A 196 -17.93 -12.66 -13.87
CA SER A 196 -17.37 -13.86 -14.51
C SER A 196 -17.82 -15.12 -13.79
#